data_86d4e3b30b28d6ef3630e95ffb3d0c21
#
_entry.id   86d4e3b30b28d6ef3630e95ffb3d0c21
#
_cell.length_a   1.000
_cell.length_b   1.000
_cell.length_c   1.000
_cell.angle_alpha   90.00
_cell.angle_beta   90.00
_cell.angle_gamma   90.00
#
_symmetry.space_group_name_H-M   'P 1'
#
loop_
_entity.id
_entity.type
_entity.pdbx_description
1 polymer ?
#
loop_
_entity_poly.entity_id
_entity_poly.type
_entity_poly.pdbx_seq_one_letter_code
_entity_poly.pdbx_strand_id
1 'polypeptide(L)'
;MLGTLMIPILVMRARAFPSTRRPLFDKNILRSVPYDLFSLGEFFGFMGMYIPFYYVTSYSISHNIANENISFYLLTLLNVGSIFGRIVPNFFADLTGPLNITFPFILLCSVIAFSWTSVHSLGQMVVFCLFYGCFSGTFVSITGPALATLSNDMSLVGTHMGMSFTFGALGLLVGNPVAGVLLKKGWIAPATFCGTANILAALCILGARVKKAGWNLKVKV
;
A
#
# COMPACT_ATOMS: atom_id res chain seq x y z
N MET A 1 20.23 0.59 17.71
CA MET A 1 18.78 0.43 17.65
C MET A 1 18.08 0.55 19.02
N LEU A 2 18.45 -0.22 20.04
CA LEU A 2 17.79 -0.10 21.37
C LEU A 2 17.87 1.32 21.96
N GLY A 3 19.02 1.99 21.90
CA GLY A 3 19.20 3.36 22.43
C GLY A 3 18.34 4.42 21.72
N THR A 4 18.11 4.30 20.41
CA THR A 4 17.27 5.23 19.66
C THR A 4 15.78 5.05 19.96
N LEU A 5 15.34 3.84 20.33
CA LEU A 5 13.96 3.56 20.74
C LEU A 5 13.67 4.00 22.17
N MET A 6 14.68 4.09 23.04
CA MET A 6 14.50 4.59 24.42
C MET A 6 14.18 6.08 24.47
N ILE A 7 14.73 6.88 23.55
CA ILE A 7 14.49 8.34 23.52
C ILE A 7 13.00 8.66 23.37
N PRO A 8 12.26 8.14 22.36
CA PRO A 8 10.83 8.37 22.23
C PRO A 8 10.04 7.87 23.45
N ILE A 9 10.40 6.71 24.02
CA ILE A 9 9.70 6.15 25.19
C ILE A 9 9.82 7.09 26.41
N LEU A 10 10.98 7.69 26.62
CA LEU A 10 11.23 8.62 27.74
C LEU A 10 10.56 10.00 27.52
N VAL A 11 10.43 10.43 26.27
CA VAL A 11 9.87 11.74 25.91
C VAL A 11 8.36 11.71 25.70
N MET A 12 7.80 10.56 25.30
CA MET A 12 6.35 10.42 25.11
C MET A 12 5.60 10.49 26.44
N ARG A 13 4.87 11.60 26.64
CA ARG A 13 3.89 11.73 27.71
C ARG A 13 2.49 11.52 27.16
N ALA A 14 1.70 10.68 27.81
CA ALA A 14 0.27 10.57 27.51
C ALA A 14 -0.41 11.92 27.79
N ARG A 15 -0.93 12.55 26.74
CA ARG A 15 -1.58 13.87 26.83
C ARG A 15 -2.97 13.79 27.45
N ALA A 16 -3.64 12.64 27.31
CA ALA A 16 -4.91 12.35 27.96
C ALA A 16 -5.00 10.84 28.21
N PHE A 17 -5.41 10.47 29.42
CA PHE A 17 -5.79 9.08 29.69
C PHE A 17 -7.24 8.91 29.21
N PRO A 18 -7.53 7.92 28.33
CA PRO A 18 -8.92 7.63 27.96
C PRO A 18 -9.71 7.24 29.22
N SER A 19 -10.81 7.93 29.47
CA SER A 19 -11.67 7.68 30.63
C SER A 19 -12.36 6.31 30.58
N THR A 20 -12.42 5.67 29.40
CA THR A 20 -13.01 4.37 29.17
C THR A 20 -12.09 3.49 28.30
N ARG A 21 -12.12 2.18 28.54
CA ARG A 21 -11.40 1.21 27.69
C ARG A 21 -12.01 1.23 26.29
N ARG A 22 -11.18 1.49 25.29
CA ARG A 22 -11.62 1.47 23.88
C ARG A 22 -11.92 0.02 23.46
N PRO A 23 -13.04 -0.24 22.78
CA PRO A 23 -13.32 -1.57 22.27
C PRO A 23 -12.28 -1.94 21.21
N LEU A 24 -11.82 -3.20 21.24
CA LEU A 24 -10.92 -3.73 20.21
C LEU A 24 -11.64 -3.96 18.88
N PHE A 25 -12.96 -4.08 18.89
CA PHE A 25 -13.79 -4.36 17.74
C PHE A 25 -15.06 -3.50 17.78
N ASP A 26 -15.29 -2.74 16.72
CA ASP A 26 -16.51 -1.95 16.53
C ASP A 26 -17.34 -2.50 15.37
N LYS A 27 -18.49 -3.10 15.69
CA LYS A 27 -19.42 -3.62 14.69
C LYS A 27 -20.13 -2.53 13.87
N ASN A 28 -20.19 -1.31 14.40
CA ASN A 28 -20.92 -0.24 13.73
C ASN A 28 -20.18 0.25 12.50
N ILE A 29 -18.84 0.29 12.54
CA ILE A 29 -18.03 0.71 11.38
C ILE A 29 -18.12 -0.29 10.22
N LEU A 30 -18.26 -1.60 10.52
CA LEU A 30 -18.44 -2.66 9.51
C LEU A 30 -19.81 -2.58 8.77
N ARG A 31 -20.70 -1.69 9.17
CA ARG A 31 -21.92 -1.37 8.43
C ARG A 31 -21.72 -0.16 7.49
N SER A 32 -20.57 0.47 7.56
CA SER A 32 -20.22 1.60 6.71
C SER A 32 -19.67 1.12 5.38
N VAL A 33 -20.46 1.17 4.33
CA VAL A 33 -20.05 0.75 2.98
C VAL A 33 -18.73 1.38 2.51
N PRO A 34 -18.46 2.69 2.72
CA PRO A 34 -17.16 3.26 2.35
C PRO A 34 -15.96 2.63 3.07
N TYR A 35 -16.12 2.34 4.36
CA TYR A 35 -15.07 1.70 5.15
C TYR A 35 -14.82 0.26 4.71
N ASP A 36 -15.89 -0.53 4.49
CA ASP A 36 -15.76 -1.93 4.07
C ASP A 36 -15.12 -2.03 2.68
N LEU A 37 -15.52 -1.16 1.74
CA LEU A 37 -14.91 -1.09 0.41
C LEU A 37 -13.43 -0.70 0.49
N PHE A 38 -13.07 0.24 1.37
CA PHE A 38 -11.68 0.62 1.55
C PHE A 38 -10.85 -0.52 2.15
N SER A 39 -11.36 -1.19 3.19
CA SER A 39 -10.70 -2.35 3.82
C SER A 39 -10.52 -3.52 2.85
N LEU A 40 -11.50 -3.76 1.97
CA LEU A 40 -11.38 -4.73 0.89
C LEU A 40 -10.34 -4.28 -0.15
N GLY A 41 -10.26 -2.99 -0.44
CA GLY A 41 -9.21 -2.40 -1.27
C GLY A 41 -7.82 -2.60 -0.67
N GLU A 42 -7.67 -2.45 0.66
CA GLU A 42 -6.41 -2.76 1.35
C GLU A 42 -6.04 -4.24 1.23
N PHE A 43 -7.01 -5.15 1.42
CA PHE A 43 -6.76 -6.57 1.24
C PHE A 43 -6.17 -6.89 -0.12
N PHE A 44 -6.80 -6.43 -1.21
CA PHE A 44 -6.30 -6.65 -2.57
C PHE A 44 -4.99 -5.89 -2.85
N GLY A 45 -4.86 -4.66 -2.36
CA GLY A 45 -3.66 -3.85 -2.54
C GLY A 45 -2.44 -4.51 -1.90
N PHE A 46 -2.54 -4.89 -0.63
CA PHE A 46 -1.45 -5.58 0.06
C PHE A 46 -1.18 -6.98 -0.48
N MET A 47 -2.19 -7.66 -1.02
CA MET A 47 -2.03 -8.96 -1.67
C MET A 47 -1.15 -8.90 -2.91
N GLY A 48 -1.24 -7.82 -3.71
CA GLY A 48 -0.47 -7.67 -4.94
C GLY A 48 0.83 -6.87 -4.78
N MET A 49 0.77 -5.78 -4.04
CA MET A 49 1.79 -4.72 -4.05
C MET A 49 3.20 -5.17 -3.61
N TYR A 50 3.29 -6.11 -2.66
CA TYR A 50 4.59 -6.56 -2.15
C TYR A 50 5.28 -7.59 -3.04
N ILE A 51 4.62 -8.13 -4.07
CA ILE A 51 5.20 -9.14 -4.96
C ILE A 51 6.51 -8.66 -5.61
N PRO A 52 6.62 -7.46 -6.21
CA PRO A 52 7.88 -6.99 -6.76
C PRO A 52 8.97 -6.82 -5.70
N PHE A 53 8.64 -6.44 -4.47
CA PHE A 53 9.62 -6.31 -3.39
C PHE A 53 10.32 -7.64 -3.06
N TYR A 54 9.58 -8.75 -3.14
CA TYR A 54 10.13 -10.08 -2.86
C TYR A 54 10.81 -10.71 -4.06
N TYR A 55 10.35 -10.42 -5.27
CA TYR A 55 10.75 -11.16 -6.46
C TYR A 55 11.61 -10.38 -7.46
N VAL A 56 11.83 -9.06 -7.27
CA VAL A 56 12.63 -8.23 -8.18
C VAL A 56 14.07 -8.73 -8.34
N THR A 57 14.71 -9.12 -7.25
CA THR A 57 16.08 -9.66 -7.26
C THR A 57 16.14 -10.97 -8.04
N SER A 58 15.22 -11.89 -7.74
CA SER A 58 15.13 -13.19 -8.42
C SER A 58 14.83 -13.03 -9.91
N TYR A 59 13.98 -12.07 -10.28
CA TYR A 59 13.69 -11.74 -11.68
C TYR A 59 14.94 -11.27 -12.41
N SER A 60 15.69 -10.33 -11.83
CA SER A 60 16.92 -9.79 -12.42
C SER A 60 17.97 -10.86 -12.65
N ILE A 61 18.15 -11.78 -11.70
CA ILE A 61 19.11 -12.87 -11.80
C ILE A 61 18.65 -13.88 -12.87
N SER A 62 17.38 -14.30 -12.85
CA SER A 62 16.86 -15.31 -13.78
C SER A 62 16.85 -14.88 -15.24
N HIS A 63 16.79 -13.58 -15.52
CA HIS A 63 16.86 -13.01 -16.87
C HIS A 63 18.25 -12.49 -17.23
N ASN A 64 19.27 -12.72 -16.40
CA ASN A 64 20.64 -12.23 -16.61
C ASN A 64 20.74 -10.71 -16.85
N ILE A 65 19.83 -9.93 -16.22
CA ILE A 65 19.78 -8.46 -16.36
C ILE A 65 20.94 -7.82 -15.61
N ALA A 66 21.28 -8.36 -14.43
CA ALA A 66 22.38 -7.87 -13.61
C ALA A 66 23.04 -9.02 -12.83
N ASN A 67 24.31 -8.81 -12.46
CA ASN A 67 25.02 -9.71 -11.56
C ASN A 67 24.32 -9.77 -10.20
N GLU A 68 24.53 -10.86 -9.45
CA GLU A 68 23.89 -11.09 -8.16
C GLU A 68 24.04 -9.91 -7.19
N ASN A 69 25.26 -9.35 -7.10
CA ASN A 69 25.55 -8.19 -6.26
C ASN A 69 24.72 -6.96 -6.64
N ILE A 70 24.57 -6.66 -7.93
CA ILE A 70 23.78 -5.52 -8.41
C ILE A 70 22.29 -5.77 -8.19
N SER A 71 21.83 -7.00 -8.37
CA SER A 71 20.43 -7.38 -8.19
C SER A 71 19.93 -7.14 -6.76
N PHE A 72 20.78 -7.27 -5.75
CA PHE A 72 20.43 -6.91 -4.37
C PHE A 72 20.18 -5.41 -4.18
N TYR A 73 20.89 -4.55 -4.91
CA TYR A 73 20.65 -3.09 -4.83
C TYR A 73 19.31 -2.66 -5.44
N LEU A 74 18.68 -3.48 -6.27
CA LEU A 74 17.34 -3.18 -6.83
C LEU A 74 16.29 -3.04 -5.72
N LEU A 75 16.36 -3.85 -4.68
CA LEU A 75 15.48 -3.71 -3.52
C LEU A 75 15.73 -2.38 -2.78
N THR A 76 16.98 -1.95 -2.70
CA THR A 76 17.34 -0.64 -2.14
C THR A 76 16.73 0.50 -2.98
N LEU A 77 16.76 0.39 -4.31
CA LEU A 77 16.15 1.38 -5.21
C LEU A 77 14.63 1.45 -5.06
N LEU A 78 13.95 0.30 -4.88
CA LEU A 78 12.51 0.27 -4.53
C LEU A 78 12.24 1.07 -3.25
N ASN A 79 13.05 0.87 -2.21
CA ASN A 79 12.91 1.59 -0.94
C ASN A 79 13.22 3.09 -1.08
N VAL A 80 14.23 3.47 -1.88
CA VAL A 80 14.53 4.87 -2.20
C VAL A 80 13.35 5.52 -2.91
N GLY A 81 12.78 4.88 -3.94
CA GLY A 81 11.55 5.35 -4.59
C GLY A 81 10.40 5.52 -3.60
N SER A 82 10.24 4.58 -2.67
CA SER A 82 9.20 4.61 -1.63
C SER A 82 9.33 5.81 -0.68
N ILE A 83 10.54 6.32 -0.41
CA ILE A 83 10.73 7.52 0.41
C ILE A 83 10.06 8.72 -0.28
N PHE A 84 10.32 8.93 -1.57
CA PHE A 84 9.67 10.02 -2.32
C PHE A 84 8.15 9.85 -2.38
N GLY A 85 7.67 8.63 -2.58
CA GLY A 85 6.24 8.32 -2.60
C GLY A 85 5.53 8.58 -1.26
N ARG A 86 6.23 8.48 -0.16
CA ARG A 86 5.68 8.78 1.17
C ARG A 86 5.66 10.26 1.51
N ILE A 87 6.54 11.06 0.93
CA ILE A 87 6.66 12.49 1.24
C ILE A 87 5.79 13.33 0.31
N VAL A 88 6.05 13.24 -1.00
CA VAL A 88 5.45 14.15 -1.98
C VAL A 88 3.92 13.97 -2.11
N PRO A 89 3.38 12.75 -2.31
CA PRO A 89 1.94 12.59 -2.44
C PRO A 89 1.16 12.86 -1.16
N ASN A 90 1.76 12.65 0.01
CA ASN A 90 1.11 12.98 1.28
C ASN A 90 0.87 14.49 1.42
N PHE A 91 1.82 15.32 0.99
CA PHE A 91 1.61 16.76 0.96
C PHE A 91 0.41 17.15 0.08
N PHE A 92 0.25 16.51 -1.08
CA PHE A 92 -0.92 16.72 -1.94
C PHE A 92 -2.20 16.11 -1.34
N ALA A 93 -2.10 15.02 -0.61
CA ALA A 93 -3.24 14.40 0.07
C ALA A 93 -3.84 15.31 1.15
N ASP A 94 -3.02 16.10 1.83
CA ASP A 94 -3.47 17.12 2.79
C ASP A 94 -4.27 18.25 2.11
N LEU A 95 -4.02 18.52 0.83
CA LEU A 95 -4.71 19.56 0.06
C LEU A 95 -5.98 19.04 -0.61
N THR A 96 -5.91 17.87 -1.23
CA THR A 96 -6.97 17.31 -2.09
C THR A 96 -7.84 16.26 -1.40
N GLY A 97 -7.35 15.67 -0.33
CA GLY A 97 -7.96 14.57 0.39
C GLY A 97 -7.27 13.22 0.11
N PRO A 98 -7.11 12.38 1.15
CA PRO A 98 -6.36 11.12 1.07
C PRO A 98 -6.94 10.14 0.05
N LEU A 99 -8.27 9.95 -0.01
CA LEU A 99 -8.92 9.02 -0.93
C LEU A 99 -8.76 9.44 -2.39
N ASN A 100 -8.67 10.75 -2.65
CA ASN A 100 -8.48 11.29 -4.00
C ASN A 100 -7.09 10.98 -4.57
N ILE A 101 -6.09 10.88 -3.70
CA ILE A 101 -4.70 10.56 -4.08
C ILE A 101 -4.49 9.03 -4.12
N THR A 102 -5.06 8.29 -3.17
CA THR A 102 -4.84 6.83 -3.07
C THR A 102 -5.27 6.11 -4.35
N PHE A 103 -6.45 6.43 -4.90
CA PHE A 103 -6.98 5.76 -6.09
C PHE A 103 -6.05 5.86 -7.32
N PRO A 104 -5.62 7.06 -7.80
CA PRO A 104 -4.76 7.13 -8.99
C PRO A 104 -3.38 6.50 -8.77
N PHE A 105 -2.81 6.58 -7.55
CA PHE A 105 -1.50 6.04 -7.28
C PHE A 105 -1.49 4.50 -7.25
N ILE A 106 -2.51 3.84 -6.70
CA ILE A 106 -2.61 2.38 -6.76
C ILE A 106 -2.90 1.89 -8.19
N LEU A 107 -3.65 2.68 -8.98
CA LEU A 107 -3.87 2.38 -10.39
C LEU A 107 -2.56 2.48 -11.20
N LEU A 108 -1.75 3.52 -10.98
CA LEU A 108 -0.42 3.65 -11.59
C LEU A 108 0.52 2.52 -11.16
N CYS A 109 0.46 2.11 -9.88
CA CYS A 109 1.20 0.95 -9.39
C CYS A 109 0.84 -0.33 -10.18
N SER A 110 -0.46 -0.52 -10.48
CA SER A 110 -0.93 -1.63 -11.32
C SER A 110 -0.37 -1.58 -12.75
N VAL A 111 -0.41 -0.41 -13.39
CA VAL A 111 0.13 -0.23 -14.76
C VAL A 111 1.60 -0.60 -14.81
N ILE A 112 2.39 -0.14 -13.83
CA ILE A 112 3.81 -0.47 -13.75
C ILE A 112 4.00 -1.96 -13.46
N ALA A 113 3.16 -2.60 -12.63
CA ALA A 113 3.25 -4.03 -12.38
C ALA A 113 3.08 -4.85 -13.67
N PHE A 114 2.18 -4.46 -14.58
CA PHE A 114 2.05 -5.11 -15.88
C PHE A 114 3.26 -4.89 -16.79
N SER A 115 3.92 -3.74 -16.71
CA SER A 115 5.12 -3.48 -17.51
C SER A 115 6.35 -4.26 -17.04
N TRP A 116 6.30 -4.89 -15.86
CA TRP A 116 7.43 -5.62 -15.27
C TRP A 116 7.99 -6.70 -16.21
N THR A 117 7.13 -7.46 -16.88
CA THR A 117 7.55 -8.53 -17.80
C THR A 117 8.23 -8.04 -19.07
N SER A 118 8.11 -6.75 -19.39
CA SER A 118 8.75 -6.11 -20.55
C SER A 118 10.12 -5.51 -20.19
N VAL A 119 10.59 -5.69 -18.97
CA VAL A 119 11.88 -5.16 -18.48
C VAL A 119 12.99 -6.16 -18.81
N HIS A 120 13.90 -5.79 -19.72
CA HIS A 120 14.98 -6.64 -20.19
C HIS A 120 16.37 -6.05 -19.99
N SER A 121 16.49 -4.80 -19.51
CA SER A 121 17.78 -4.14 -19.27
C SER A 121 17.86 -3.58 -17.86
N LEU A 122 19.12 -3.41 -17.38
CA LEU A 122 19.37 -2.85 -16.05
C LEU A 122 18.77 -1.45 -15.90
N GLY A 123 18.90 -0.59 -16.92
CA GLY A 123 18.32 0.76 -16.89
C GLY A 123 16.80 0.74 -16.73
N GLN A 124 16.11 -0.12 -17.48
CA GLN A 124 14.66 -0.29 -17.35
C GLN A 124 14.27 -0.81 -15.96
N MET A 125 15.08 -1.73 -15.39
CA MET A 125 14.83 -2.27 -14.05
C MET A 125 14.99 -1.20 -12.96
N VAL A 126 15.98 -0.32 -13.08
CA VAL A 126 16.18 0.82 -12.18
C VAL A 126 14.97 1.76 -12.22
N VAL A 127 14.52 2.11 -13.42
CA VAL A 127 13.33 2.97 -13.63
C VAL A 127 12.08 2.30 -13.04
N PHE A 128 11.88 1.03 -13.33
CA PHE A 128 10.78 0.24 -12.74
C PHE A 128 10.80 0.29 -11.21
N CYS A 129 11.95 0.02 -10.58
CA CYS A 129 12.10 0.01 -9.12
C CYS A 129 11.78 1.37 -8.51
N LEU A 130 12.27 2.47 -9.09
CA LEU A 130 12.03 3.81 -8.56
C LEU A 130 10.55 4.21 -8.65
N PHE A 131 9.91 4.02 -9.80
CA PHE A 131 8.50 4.38 -9.98
C PHE A 131 7.55 3.46 -9.20
N TYR A 132 7.80 2.14 -9.25
CA TYR A 132 7.00 1.20 -8.47
C TYR A 132 7.12 1.46 -6.97
N GLY A 133 8.36 1.71 -6.49
CA GLY A 133 8.61 2.10 -5.11
C GLY A 133 7.86 3.37 -4.72
N CYS A 134 7.89 4.40 -5.58
CA CYS A 134 7.20 5.66 -5.35
C CYS A 134 5.68 5.45 -5.19
N PHE A 135 5.03 4.78 -6.14
CA PHE A 135 3.57 4.61 -6.10
C PHE A 135 3.11 3.67 -4.99
N SER A 136 3.84 2.58 -4.73
CA SER A 136 3.54 1.67 -3.62
C SER A 136 3.77 2.34 -2.26
N GLY A 137 4.84 3.14 -2.14
CA GLY A 137 5.13 3.91 -0.93
C GLY A 137 4.01 4.91 -0.59
N THR A 138 3.44 5.55 -1.61
CA THR A 138 2.27 6.43 -1.48
C THR A 138 1.08 5.69 -0.89
N PHE A 139 0.73 4.54 -1.47
CA PHE A 139 -0.41 3.74 -0.99
C PHE A 139 -0.26 3.40 0.49
N VAL A 140 0.91 2.86 0.89
CA VAL A 140 1.16 2.47 2.29
C VAL A 140 1.04 3.65 3.26
N SER A 141 1.52 4.83 2.87
CA SER A 141 1.56 5.97 3.80
C SER A 141 0.23 6.71 3.90
N ILE A 142 -0.58 6.74 2.83
CA ILE A 142 -1.87 7.44 2.81
C ILE A 142 -3.00 6.61 3.44
N THR A 143 -2.84 5.29 3.53
CA THR A 143 -3.84 4.39 4.13
C THR A 143 -4.32 4.84 5.51
N GLY A 144 -3.41 5.21 6.41
CA GLY A 144 -3.77 5.70 7.73
C GLY A 144 -4.63 6.97 7.71
N PRO A 145 -4.20 8.06 7.08
CA PRO A 145 -5.02 9.26 6.89
C PRO A 145 -6.37 8.98 6.21
N ALA A 146 -6.41 8.11 5.19
CA ALA A 146 -7.64 7.74 4.51
C ALA A 146 -8.64 7.06 5.46
N LEU A 147 -8.19 6.13 6.29
CA LEU A 147 -9.03 5.49 7.31
C LEU A 147 -9.52 6.49 8.35
N ALA A 148 -8.68 7.47 8.73
CA ALA A 148 -9.12 8.52 9.64
C ALA A 148 -10.27 9.35 9.07
N THR A 149 -10.26 9.65 7.75
CA THR A 149 -11.36 10.37 7.10
C THR A 149 -12.63 9.52 6.96
N LEU A 150 -12.51 8.20 6.92
CA LEU A 150 -13.63 7.27 6.87
C LEU A 150 -14.25 7.00 8.24
N SER A 151 -13.49 7.24 9.32
CA SER A 151 -13.96 7.07 10.69
C SER A 151 -14.89 8.23 11.10
N ASN A 152 -16.08 7.91 11.58
CA ASN A 152 -17.03 8.91 12.05
C ASN A 152 -16.72 9.37 13.49
N ASP A 153 -15.99 8.57 14.26
CA ASP A 153 -15.60 8.88 15.64
C ASP A 153 -14.07 8.88 15.76
N MET A 154 -13.52 10.06 16.02
CA MET A 154 -12.07 10.26 16.19
C MET A 154 -11.50 9.52 17.42
N SER A 155 -12.33 9.20 18.41
CA SER A 155 -11.91 8.41 19.57
C SER A 155 -11.64 6.95 19.23
N LEU A 156 -12.27 6.42 18.17
CA LEU A 156 -12.19 5.02 17.72
C LEU A 156 -11.30 4.83 16.48
N VAL A 157 -10.66 5.89 15.95
CA VAL A 157 -9.82 5.83 14.74
C VAL A 157 -8.76 4.72 14.84
N GLY A 158 -8.11 4.58 16.01
CA GLY A 158 -7.11 3.53 16.22
C GLY A 158 -7.69 2.11 16.11
N THR A 159 -8.90 1.90 16.63
CA THR A 159 -9.63 0.62 16.50
C THR A 159 -9.98 0.35 15.04
N HIS A 160 -10.50 1.35 14.33
CA HIS A 160 -10.88 1.23 12.92
C HIS A 160 -9.65 0.95 12.04
N MET A 161 -8.52 1.65 12.28
CA MET A 161 -7.25 1.37 11.59
C MET A 161 -6.76 -0.07 11.86
N GLY A 162 -6.80 -0.51 13.12
CA GLY A 162 -6.38 -1.87 13.48
C GLY A 162 -7.21 -2.95 12.78
N MET A 163 -8.54 -2.75 12.71
CA MET A 163 -9.43 -3.67 12.01
C MET A 163 -9.12 -3.71 10.50
N SER A 164 -8.97 -2.56 9.83
CA SER A 164 -8.66 -2.50 8.40
C SER A 164 -7.27 -3.07 8.08
N PHE A 165 -6.25 -2.74 8.86
CA PHE A 165 -4.90 -3.32 8.69
C PHE A 165 -4.87 -4.84 8.90
N THR A 166 -5.80 -5.41 9.66
CA THR A 166 -5.93 -6.86 9.75
C THR A 166 -6.33 -7.47 8.41
N PHE A 167 -7.25 -6.83 7.66
CA PHE A 167 -7.58 -7.25 6.29
C PHE A 167 -6.38 -7.12 5.35
N GLY A 168 -5.64 -6.00 5.43
CA GLY A 168 -4.40 -5.81 4.67
C GLY A 168 -3.36 -6.88 4.98
N ALA A 169 -3.17 -7.24 6.26
CA ALA A 169 -2.24 -8.28 6.68
C ALA A 169 -2.63 -9.67 6.14
N LEU A 170 -3.92 -10.01 6.12
CA LEU A 170 -4.42 -11.25 5.50
C LEU A 170 -4.15 -11.24 3.99
N GLY A 171 -4.34 -10.11 3.31
CA GLY A 171 -3.98 -9.97 1.90
C GLY A 171 -2.49 -10.25 1.65
N LEU A 172 -1.61 -9.64 2.44
CA LEU A 172 -0.15 -9.84 2.36
C LEU A 172 0.24 -11.29 2.62
N LEU A 173 -0.38 -11.93 3.61
CA LEU A 173 -0.13 -13.33 3.98
C LEU A 173 -0.46 -14.29 2.84
N VAL A 174 -1.54 -14.04 2.10
CA VAL A 174 -1.98 -14.88 0.97
C VAL A 174 -1.22 -14.54 -0.31
N GLY A 175 -0.95 -13.27 -0.57
CA GLY A 175 -0.42 -12.79 -1.84
C GLY A 175 0.94 -13.37 -2.22
N ASN A 176 1.90 -13.35 -1.29
CA ASN A 176 3.25 -13.83 -1.57
C ASN A 176 3.35 -15.34 -1.82
N PRO A 177 2.71 -16.23 -1.04
CA PRO A 177 2.66 -17.65 -1.35
C PRO A 177 1.99 -17.96 -2.70
N VAL A 178 0.89 -17.27 -3.01
CA VAL A 178 0.21 -17.42 -4.31
C VAL A 178 1.13 -17.02 -5.45
N ALA A 179 1.83 -15.88 -5.34
CA ALA A 179 2.81 -15.46 -6.35
C ALA A 179 3.94 -16.49 -6.52
N GLY A 180 4.41 -17.12 -5.43
CA GLY A 180 5.41 -18.19 -5.47
C GLY A 180 4.93 -19.43 -6.22
N VAL A 181 3.68 -19.83 -6.05
CA VAL A 181 3.08 -20.93 -6.83
C VAL A 181 2.92 -20.54 -8.30
N LEU A 182 2.49 -19.32 -8.58
CA LEU A 182 2.32 -18.81 -9.93
C LEU A 182 3.66 -18.71 -10.67
N LEU A 183 4.76 -18.45 -9.98
CA LEU A 183 6.09 -18.39 -10.58
C LEU A 183 6.50 -19.69 -11.26
N LYS A 184 5.98 -20.84 -10.83
CA LYS A 184 6.19 -22.13 -11.52
C LYS A 184 5.65 -22.14 -12.96
N LYS A 185 4.71 -21.24 -13.28
CA LYS A 185 4.14 -21.06 -14.63
C LYS A 185 4.86 -19.99 -15.46
N GLY A 186 5.93 -19.39 -14.91
CA GLY A 186 6.69 -18.30 -15.53
C GLY A 186 6.41 -16.94 -14.89
N TRP A 187 7.21 -15.94 -15.23
CA TRP A 187 7.20 -14.62 -14.64
C TRP A 187 5.98 -13.75 -14.99
N ILE A 188 5.30 -14.06 -16.10
CA ILE A 188 4.08 -13.36 -16.52
C ILE A 188 2.96 -13.55 -15.47
N ALA A 189 2.84 -14.75 -14.91
CA ALA A 189 1.76 -15.08 -13.98
C ALA A 189 1.80 -14.26 -12.66
N PRO A 190 2.92 -14.15 -11.93
CA PRO A 190 2.95 -13.30 -10.74
C PRO A 190 2.84 -11.81 -11.06
N ALA A 191 3.37 -11.34 -12.21
CA ALA A 191 3.24 -9.94 -12.62
C ALA A 191 1.77 -9.57 -12.95
N THR A 192 1.05 -10.42 -13.69
CA THR A 192 -0.37 -10.23 -13.97
C THR A 192 -1.22 -10.33 -12.71
N PHE A 193 -0.91 -11.24 -11.81
CA PHE A 193 -1.58 -11.35 -10.51
C PHE A 193 -1.39 -10.07 -9.67
N CYS A 194 -0.16 -9.55 -9.59
CA CYS A 194 0.14 -8.28 -8.94
C CYS A 194 -0.68 -7.12 -9.55
N GLY A 195 -0.65 -6.98 -10.87
CA GLY A 195 -1.37 -5.92 -11.57
C GLY A 195 -2.89 -6.02 -11.38
N THR A 196 -3.48 -7.22 -11.52
CA THR A 196 -4.93 -7.43 -11.35
C THR A 196 -5.38 -7.18 -9.91
N ALA A 197 -4.61 -7.62 -8.92
CA ALA A 197 -4.90 -7.35 -7.51
C ALA A 197 -4.91 -5.84 -7.22
N ASN A 198 -3.94 -5.08 -7.75
CA ASN A 198 -3.90 -3.64 -7.62
C ASN A 198 -5.04 -2.92 -8.37
N ILE A 199 -5.53 -3.44 -9.52
CA ILE A 199 -6.75 -2.92 -10.16
C ILE A 199 -7.97 -3.11 -9.26
N LEU A 200 -8.15 -4.32 -8.71
CA LEU A 200 -9.25 -4.59 -7.80
C LEU A 200 -9.20 -3.65 -6.58
N ALA A 201 -8.01 -3.44 -6.02
CA ALA A 201 -7.82 -2.46 -4.95
C ALA A 201 -8.23 -1.05 -5.39
N ALA A 202 -7.78 -0.59 -6.56
CA ALA A 202 -8.14 0.72 -7.09
C ALA A 202 -9.67 0.87 -7.25
N LEU A 203 -10.34 -0.13 -7.80
CA LEU A 203 -11.81 -0.12 -7.97
C LEU A 203 -12.55 -0.08 -6.63
N CYS A 204 -12.09 -0.84 -5.63
CA CYS A 204 -12.66 -0.83 -4.29
C CYS A 204 -12.49 0.54 -3.62
N ILE A 205 -11.31 1.15 -3.73
CA ILE A 205 -11.01 2.47 -3.17
C ILE A 205 -11.81 3.56 -3.90
N LEU A 206 -11.93 3.48 -5.22
CA LEU A 206 -12.80 4.37 -5.98
C LEU A 206 -14.25 4.25 -5.53
N GLY A 207 -14.74 3.03 -5.33
CA GLY A 207 -16.06 2.77 -4.78
C GLY A 207 -16.26 3.38 -3.38
N ALA A 208 -15.28 3.25 -2.50
CA ALA A 208 -15.28 3.86 -1.17
C ALA A 208 -15.39 5.39 -1.26
N ARG A 209 -14.57 5.99 -2.14
CA ARG A 209 -14.59 7.43 -2.40
C ARG A 209 -15.93 7.93 -2.93
N VAL A 210 -16.47 7.26 -3.95
CA VAL A 210 -17.75 7.63 -4.56
C VAL A 210 -18.90 7.52 -3.56
N LYS A 211 -18.90 6.50 -2.71
CA LYS A 211 -19.91 6.35 -1.64
C LYS A 211 -19.77 7.39 -0.53
N LYS A 212 -18.56 7.89 -0.26
CA LYS A 212 -18.33 8.92 0.76
C LYS A 212 -18.66 10.33 0.28
N ALA A 213 -18.25 10.71 -0.95
CA ALA A 213 -18.29 12.08 -1.47
C ALA A 213 -19.01 12.26 -2.82
N GLY A 214 -19.57 11.18 -3.38
CA GLY A 214 -20.16 11.21 -4.72
C GLY A 214 -19.11 11.36 -5.83
N TRP A 215 -19.55 11.70 -7.02
CA TRP A 215 -18.70 11.86 -8.21
C TRP A 215 -17.93 13.19 -8.26
N ASN A 216 -18.14 14.09 -7.32
CA ASN A 216 -17.52 15.42 -7.33
C ASN A 216 -16.05 15.34 -6.87
N LEU A 217 -15.10 15.45 -7.82
CA LEU A 217 -13.65 15.37 -7.56
C LEU A 217 -13.11 16.54 -6.71
N LYS A 218 -13.84 17.63 -6.58
CA LYS A 218 -13.42 18.80 -5.79
C LYS A 218 -13.67 18.65 -4.29
N VAL A 219 -14.43 17.64 -3.88
CA VAL A 219 -14.68 17.37 -2.46
C VAL A 219 -13.44 16.72 -1.85
N LYS A 220 -12.92 17.36 -0.80
CA LYS A 220 -11.78 16.87 -0.04
C LYS A 220 -12.22 15.69 0.84
N VAL A 221 -11.80 14.48 0.52
CA VAL A 221 -12.08 13.22 1.23
C VAL A 221 -10.87 12.32 1.31
#